data_a27fb5c3c29a66e444ba24c5b2e9a523
#
_entry.id   a27fb5c3c29a66e444ba24c5b2e9a523
#
_cell.length_a   1.000
_cell.length_b   1.000
_cell.length_c   1.000
_cell.angle_alpha   90.00
_cell.angle_beta   90.00
_cell.angle_gamma   90.00
#
_symmetry.space_group_name_H-M   'P 1'
#
loop_
_entity.id
_entity.type
_entity.pdbx_description
1 polymer ?
#
loop_
_entity_poly.entity_id
_entity_poly.type
_entity_poly.pdbx_seq_one_letter_code
_entity_poly.pdbx_strand_id
1 'polypeptide(L)'
;MTHRTVGDVMTRLVVTASMDMPFRTLAALMDEHKISALPVLDDAGQVAGVVSESDLLRKAEFQNDPAAEHAPRGHGRRVRAEGLTAREVMTSPAITITPRASVVAAARALDRRHVHHLVVADQDGTLVGIISAHDLLKVYLRSDEDIRAEIVTGVIAGYLGVDPARVEIAVKDGIVTLRGEVERKSMVPLAARLARDVDGVVDVVADLAYAVDDSHLPTAADLGER
;
A
#
# COMPACT_ATOMS: atom_id res chain seq x y z
N MET A 1 -3.20 -6.44 -17.01
CA MET A 1 -2.26 -6.20 -15.88
C MET A 1 -3.00 -6.38 -14.60
N THR A 2 -2.54 -7.28 -13.78
CA THR A 2 -3.14 -7.52 -12.46
C THR A 2 -2.37 -6.67 -11.46
N HIS A 3 -2.88 -5.47 -11.16
CA HIS A 3 -2.31 -4.68 -10.07
C HIS A 3 -2.45 -5.46 -8.77
N ARG A 4 -1.38 -5.52 -8.00
CA ARG A 4 -1.43 -6.14 -6.67
C ARG A 4 -2.47 -5.46 -5.80
N THR A 5 -3.26 -6.29 -5.15
CA THR A 5 -4.24 -5.86 -4.16
C THR A 5 -3.62 -5.85 -2.75
N VAL A 6 -4.28 -5.21 -1.83
CA VAL A 6 -3.95 -5.29 -0.39
C VAL A 6 -3.88 -6.75 0.06
N GLY A 7 -4.82 -7.59 -0.41
CA GLY A 7 -4.85 -9.02 -0.09
C GLY A 7 -3.63 -9.81 -0.54
N ASP A 8 -2.87 -9.34 -1.55
CA ASP A 8 -1.66 -10.01 -2.05
C ASP A 8 -0.43 -9.70 -1.19
N VAL A 9 -0.43 -8.58 -0.44
CA VAL A 9 0.73 -8.08 0.30
C VAL A 9 0.51 -7.98 1.82
N MET A 10 -0.75 -8.08 2.30
CA MET A 10 -1.09 -8.00 3.72
C MET A 10 -0.54 -9.17 4.53
N THR A 11 -0.32 -8.96 5.81
CA THR A 11 -0.11 -10.02 6.79
C THR A 11 -1.46 -10.62 7.17
N ARG A 12 -1.63 -11.94 6.96
CA ARG A 12 -2.89 -12.67 7.22
C ARG A 12 -2.98 -13.24 8.63
N LEU A 13 -1.86 -13.74 9.17
CA LEU A 13 -1.79 -14.24 10.54
C LEU A 13 -1.55 -13.08 11.48
N VAL A 14 -2.65 -12.46 11.91
CA VAL A 14 -2.62 -11.24 12.70
C VAL A 14 -2.72 -11.57 14.18
N VAL A 15 -1.77 -11.07 14.97
CA VAL A 15 -1.87 -11.06 16.44
C VAL A 15 -2.87 -9.98 16.82
N THR A 16 -3.86 -10.32 17.63
CA THR A 16 -4.95 -9.42 18.02
C THR A 16 -5.00 -9.24 19.52
N ALA A 17 -5.68 -8.20 19.99
CA ALA A 17 -5.97 -7.96 21.39
C ALA A 17 -7.48 -7.97 21.64
N SER A 18 -7.91 -8.40 22.82
CA SER A 18 -9.26 -8.15 23.33
C SER A 18 -9.36 -6.75 23.91
N MET A 19 -10.56 -6.20 24.01
CA MET A 19 -10.80 -4.85 24.53
C MET A 19 -10.28 -4.66 25.97
N ASP A 20 -10.36 -5.69 26.78
CA ASP A 20 -9.98 -5.64 28.20
C ASP A 20 -8.53 -6.10 28.44
N MET A 21 -7.76 -6.37 27.36
CA MET A 21 -6.35 -6.78 27.48
C MET A 21 -5.54 -5.70 28.20
N PRO A 22 -4.77 -6.06 29.27
CA PRO A 22 -3.99 -5.11 30.01
C PRO A 22 -2.84 -4.49 29.21
N PHE A 23 -2.51 -3.24 29.47
CA PHE A 23 -1.44 -2.47 28.82
C PHE A 23 -0.10 -3.23 28.76
N ARG A 24 0.31 -3.87 29.89
CA ARG A 24 1.56 -4.65 29.92
C ARG A 24 1.55 -5.84 28.98
N THR A 25 0.40 -6.48 28.83
CA THR A 25 0.22 -7.61 27.89
C THR A 25 0.30 -7.12 26.44
N LEU A 26 -0.29 -5.96 26.13
CA LEU A 26 -0.17 -5.35 24.79
C LEU A 26 1.29 -5.10 24.45
N ALA A 27 2.05 -4.48 25.35
CA ALA A 27 3.47 -4.20 25.15
C ALA A 27 4.30 -5.49 24.99
N ALA A 28 4.01 -6.52 25.80
CA ALA A 28 4.69 -7.81 25.72
C ALA A 28 4.41 -8.52 24.39
N LEU A 29 3.16 -8.53 23.91
CA LEU A 29 2.81 -9.11 22.62
C LEU A 29 3.49 -8.38 21.47
N MET A 30 3.57 -7.05 21.50
CA MET A 30 4.27 -6.28 20.47
C MET A 30 5.76 -6.62 20.43
N ASP A 31 6.41 -6.75 21.59
CA ASP A 31 7.83 -7.09 21.66
C ASP A 31 8.08 -8.55 21.28
N GLU A 32 7.29 -9.49 21.77
CA GLU A 32 7.43 -10.92 21.46
C GLU A 32 7.30 -11.21 19.95
N HIS A 33 6.28 -10.61 19.32
CA HIS A 33 6.00 -10.81 17.90
C HIS A 33 6.70 -9.81 16.98
N LYS A 34 7.47 -8.85 17.52
CA LYS A 34 8.16 -7.79 16.75
C LYS A 34 7.21 -7.03 15.83
N ILE A 35 6.04 -6.67 16.36
CA ILE A 35 4.97 -5.95 15.66
C ILE A 35 4.73 -4.61 16.34
N SER A 36 4.32 -3.63 15.55
CA SER A 36 4.12 -2.24 15.98
C SER A 36 2.63 -1.83 16.06
N ALA A 37 1.72 -2.76 15.80
CA ALA A 37 0.28 -2.53 15.95
C ALA A 37 -0.48 -3.84 16.21
N LEU A 38 -1.54 -3.73 17.01
CA LEU A 38 -2.47 -4.81 17.34
C LEU A 38 -3.90 -4.36 17.03
N PRO A 39 -4.61 -5.01 16.09
CA PRO A 39 -6.06 -4.85 15.98
C PRO A 39 -6.73 -5.31 17.28
N VAL A 40 -7.69 -4.52 17.74
CA VAL A 40 -8.49 -4.83 18.93
C VAL A 40 -9.85 -5.33 18.47
N LEU A 41 -10.23 -6.51 18.93
CA LEU A 41 -11.51 -7.12 18.62
C LEU A 41 -12.47 -6.97 19.82
N ASP A 42 -13.73 -6.80 19.50
CA ASP A 42 -14.83 -6.85 20.47
C ASP A 42 -15.25 -8.32 20.76
N ASP A 43 -16.24 -8.48 21.62
CA ASP A 43 -16.76 -9.79 22.03
C ASP A 43 -17.45 -10.56 20.88
N ALA A 44 -17.85 -9.85 19.80
CA ALA A 44 -18.40 -10.44 18.60
C ALA A 44 -17.31 -10.81 17.57
N GLY A 45 -16.02 -10.55 17.87
CA GLY A 45 -14.90 -10.77 16.95
C GLY A 45 -14.76 -9.70 15.87
N GLN A 46 -15.48 -8.59 15.99
CA GLN A 46 -15.41 -7.47 15.05
C GLN A 46 -14.28 -6.51 15.44
N VAL A 47 -13.76 -5.79 14.45
CA VAL A 47 -12.68 -4.81 14.66
C VAL A 47 -13.24 -3.59 15.38
N ALA A 48 -12.90 -3.43 16.67
CA ALA A 48 -13.28 -2.29 17.49
C ALA A 48 -12.30 -1.10 17.37
N GLY A 49 -11.00 -1.40 17.20
CA GLY A 49 -9.97 -0.39 17.14
C GLY A 49 -8.60 -0.97 16.79
N VAL A 50 -7.56 -0.15 16.98
CA VAL A 50 -6.17 -0.57 16.85
C VAL A 50 -5.33 0.08 17.94
N VAL A 51 -4.42 -0.68 18.55
CA VAL A 51 -3.37 -0.17 19.45
C VAL A 51 -2.05 -0.23 18.68
N SER A 52 -1.33 0.87 18.65
CA SER A 52 0.01 0.98 18.07
C SER A 52 1.07 1.29 19.13
N GLU A 53 2.35 1.09 18.80
CA GLU A 53 3.46 1.52 19.64
C GLU A 53 3.35 2.99 20.06
N SER A 54 2.91 3.87 19.14
CA SER A 54 2.69 5.29 19.41
C SER A 54 1.63 5.53 20.50
N ASP A 55 0.62 4.66 20.59
CA ASP A 55 -0.40 4.75 21.63
C ASP A 55 0.17 4.36 23.00
N LEU A 56 1.05 3.34 23.02
CA LEU A 56 1.72 2.91 24.25
C LEU A 56 2.79 3.93 24.70
N LEU A 57 3.58 4.49 23.78
CA LEU A 57 4.62 5.48 24.09
C LEU A 57 4.05 6.78 24.65
N ARG A 58 2.83 7.18 24.24
CA ARG A 58 2.15 8.35 24.84
C ARG A 58 2.04 8.27 26.35
N LYS A 59 1.88 7.07 26.90
CA LYS A 59 1.84 6.89 28.37
C LYS A 59 3.16 7.29 29.03
N ALA A 60 4.29 6.95 28.39
CA ALA A 60 5.62 7.32 28.91
C ALA A 60 5.85 8.85 28.85
N GLU A 61 5.38 9.52 27.78
CA GLU A 61 5.45 10.98 27.67
C GLU A 61 4.69 11.69 28.80
N PHE A 62 3.47 11.22 29.15
CA PHE A 62 2.64 11.83 30.17
C PHE A 62 3.10 11.54 31.60
N GLN A 63 3.76 10.39 31.84
CA GLN A 63 4.26 10.04 33.17
C GLN A 63 5.48 10.88 33.59
N ASN A 64 6.24 11.41 32.67
CA ASN A 64 7.52 12.08 32.90
C ASN A 64 7.49 13.60 32.71
N ASP A 65 6.37 14.20 32.31
CA ASP A 65 6.26 15.65 32.05
C ASP A 65 5.17 16.31 32.91
N PRO A 66 5.53 16.95 34.03
CA PRO A 66 4.60 17.75 34.82
C PRO A 66 3.93 18.89 34.09
N ALA A 67 4.54 19.40 32.99
CA ALA A 67 3.96 20.44 32.15
C ALA A 67 2.88 19.92 31.22
N ALA A 68 2.83 18.61 30.97
CA ALA A 68 1.78 17.98 30.20
C ALA A 68 0.38 18.09 30.85
N GLU A 69 0.31 18.32 32.14
CA GLU A 69 -0.94 18.61 32.87
C GLU A 69 -1.63 19.88 32.40
N HIS A 70 -0.89 20.86 31.86
CA HIS A 70 -1.38 22.20 31.50
C HIS A 70 -1.49 22.44 30.00
N ALA A 71 -1.08 21.50 29.16
CA ALA A 71 -1.17 21.67 27.72
C ALA A 71 -2.62 21.54 27.22
N PRO A 72 -3.13 22.46 26.37
CA PRO A 72 -4.47 22.41 25.80
C PRO A 72 -4.55 21.35 24.69
N ARG A 73 -4.40 20.09 25.08
CA ARG A 73 -4.54 18.93 24.20
C ARG A 73 -5.86 18.26 24.50
N GLY A 74 -6.63 17.96 23.44
CA GLY A 74 -8.01 17.49 23.56
C GLY A 74 -8.19 16.33 24.54
N HIS A 75 -9.30 16.35 25.25
CA HIS A 75 -9.68 15.42 26.33
C HIS A 75 -9.42 13.94 26.02
N GLY A 76 -9.70 13.52 24.78
CA GLY A 76 -9.49 12.13 24.35
C GLY A 76 -8.03 11.68 24.27
N ARG A 77 -7.06 12.60 24.20
CA ARG A 77 -5.63 12.26 24.17
C ARG A 77 -5.07 11.98 25.57
N ARG A 78 -5.59 12.67 26.58
CA ARG A 78 -5.22 12.47 28.00
C ARG A 78 -5.79 11.17 28.55
N VAL A 79 -7.05 10.88 28.27
CA VAL A 79 -7.71 9.63 28.70
C VAL A 79 -6.94 8.39 28.19
N ARG A 80 -6.47 8.42 26.93
CA ARG A 80 -5.66 7.33 26.37
C ARG A 80 -4.29 7.18 27.02
N ALA A 81 -3.67 8.26 27.45
CA ALA A 81 -2.37 8.21 28.14
C ALA A 81 -2.46 7.65 29.58
N GLU A 82 -3.62 7.73 30.21
CA GLU A 82 -3.90 7.18 31.54
C GLU A 82 -4.43 5.75 31.47
N GLY A 83 -4.86 5.27 30.29
CA GLY A 83 -5.51 3.99 30.08
C GLY A 83 -4.67 2.79 30.48
N LEU A 84 -5.33 1.77 31.04
CA LEU A 84 -4.74 0.53 31.54
C LEU A 84 -5.09 -0.69 30.67
N THR A 85 -6.08 -0.56 29.78
CA THR A 85 -6.58 -1.62 28.90
C THR A 85 -6.56 -1.20 27.45
N ALA A 86 -6.66 -2.18 26.54
CA ALA A 86 -6.71 -1.93 25.09
C ALA A 86 -7.81 -0.94 24.73
N ARG A 87 -9.01 -1.07 25.28
CA ARG A 87 -10.16 -0.18 25.08
C ARG A 87 -9.85 1.29 25.37
N GLU A 88 -9.06 1.53 26.41
CA GLU A 88 -8.72 2.89 26.86
C GLU A 88 -7.61 3.54 26.04
N VAL A 89 -6.66 2.74 25.53
CA VAL A 89 -5.51 3.26 24.78
C VAL A 89 -5.69 3.22 23.25
N MET A 90 -6.58 2.36 22.73
CA MET A 90 -6.76 2.17 21.30
C MET A 90 -7.23 3.42 20.57
N THR A 91 -6.90 3.51 19.31
CA THR A 91 -7.56 4.42 18.36
C THR A 91 -8.80 3.72 17.82
N SER A 92 -9.97 4.30 18.07
CA SER A 92 -11.27 3.78 17.62
C SER A 92 -12.09 4.90 16.96
N PRO A 93 -12.81 4.62 15.84
CA PRO A 93 -12.80 3.36 15.11
C PRO A 93 -11.44 3.13 14.41
N ALA A 94 -11.08 1.85 14.16
CA ALA A 94 -9.93 1.51 13.35
C ALA A 94 -10.11 2.03 11.91
N ILE A 95 -9.01 2.46 11.30
CA ILE A 95 -9.02 2.77 9.87
C ILE A 95 -8.87 1.46 9.12
N THR A 96 -9.91 1.10 8.38
CA THR A 96 -9.98 -0.17 7.64
C THR A 96 -9.82 0.03 6.14
N ILE A 97 -9.41 -1.04 5.47
CA ILE A 97 -9.34 -1.16 4.01
C ILE A 97 -9.77 -2.57 3.61
N THR A 98 -10.32 -2.74 2.40
CA THR A 98 -10.73 -4.07 1.92
C THR A 98 -9.57 -4.81 1.26
N PRO A 99 -9.55 -6.16 1.26
CA PRO A 99 -8.50 -6.96 0.61
C PRO A 99 -8.38 -6.69 -0.90
N ARG A 100 -9.48 -6.27 -1.54
CA ARG A 100 -9.54 -5.99 -3.00
C ARG A 100 -9.04 -4.59 -3.36
N ALA A 101 -8.80 -3.73 -2.41
CA ALA A 101 -8.26 -2.41 -2.67
C ALA A 101 -6.85 -2.51 -3.27
N SER A 102 -6.47 -1.56 -4.11
CA SER A 102 -5.13 -1.51 -4.67
C SER A 102 -4.09 -1.08 -3.63
N VAL A 103 -2.84 -1.50 -3.79
CA VAL A 103 -1.69 -1.05 -3.00
C VAL A 103 -1.58 0.47 -2.99
N VAL A 104 -1.86 1.13 -4.13
CA VAL A 104 -1.88 2.60 -4.24
C VAL A 104 -2.97 3.22 -3.36
N ALA A 105 -4.15 2.60 -3.30
CA ALA A 105 -5.23 3.09 -2.42
C ALA A 105 -4.83 2.97 -0.94
N ALA A 106 -4.15 1.87 -0.55
CA ALA A 106 -3.62 1.69 0.79
C ALA A 106 -2.56 2.74 1.14
N ALA A 107 -1.60 3.01 0.25
CA ALA A 107 -0.58 4.04 0.44
C ALA A 107 -1.19 5.42 0.66
N ARG A 108 -2.18 5.80 -0.17
CA ARG A 108 -2.91 7.07 -0.02
C ARG A 108 -3.73 7.13 1.27
N ALA A 109 -4.24 6.00 1.75
CA ALA A 109 -4.99 5.95 3.01
C ALA A 109 -4.07 6.14 4.21
N LEU A 110 -2.91 5.48 4.24
CA LEU A 110 -1.88 5.67 5.27
C LEU A 110 -1.43 7.13 5.37
N ASP A 111 -1.08 7.73 4.22
CA ASP A 111 -0.62 9.11 4.14
C ASP A 111 -1.71 10.11 4.61
N ARG A 112 -2.90 10.07 4.00
CA ARG A 112 -3.99 11.01 4.34
C ARG A 112 -4.48 10.91 5.78
N ARG A 113 -4.40 9.74 6.38
CA ARG A 113 -4.84 9.49 7.76
C ARG A 113 -3.70 9.62 8.77
N HIS A 114 -2.46 9.84 8.31
CA HIS A 114 -1.27 9.93 9.14
C HIS A 114 -1.12 8.72 10.07
N VAL A 115 -1.33 7.51 9.52
CA VAL A 115 -1.19 6.24 10.22
C VAL A 115 -0.18 5.35 9.53
N HIS A 116 0.43 4.42 10.27
CA HIS A 116 1.43 3.49 9.75
C HIS A 116 0.85 2.11 9.42
N HIS A 117 -0.38 1.84 9.87
CA HIS A 117 -1.07 0.57 9.68
C HIS A 117 -2.53 0.80 9.28
N LEU A 118 -3.05 -0.10 8.44
CA LEU A 118 -4.48 -0.22 8.17
C LEU A 118 -4.92 -1.63 8.52
N VAL A 119 -6.04 -1.73 9.19
CA VAL A 119 -6.69 -3.03 9.43
C VAL A 119 -7.38 -3.46 8.15
N VAL A 120 -7.11 -4.67 7.68
CA VAL A 120 -7.79 -5.20 6.51
C VAL A 120 -9.01 -5.98 6.99
N ALA A 121 -10.19 -5.49 6.61
CA ALA A 121 -11.46 -6.10 6.98
C ALA A 121 -12.29 -6.43 5.73
N ASP A 122 -13.12 -7.45 5.83
CA ASP A 122 -14.09 -7.76 4.80
C ASP A 122 -15.31 -6.81 4.85
N GLN A 123 -16.34 -7.12 4.04
CA GLN A 123 -17.53 -6.29 3.94
C GLN A 123 -18.38 -6.33 5.22
N ASP A 124 -18.24 -7.38 6.00
CA ASP A 124 -18.95 -7.59 7.26
C ASP A 124 -18.20 -7.02 8.47
N GLY A 125 -17.02 -6.41 8.24
CA GLY A 125 -16.17 -5.83 9.28
C GLY A 125 -15.29 -6.84 10.00
N THR A 126 -15.24 -8.09 9.51
CA THR A 126 -14.39 -9.14 10.08
C THR A 126 -12.94 -8.92 9.69
N LEU A 127 -12.04 -9.10 10.66
CA LEU A 127 -10.60 -8.98 10.44
C LEU A 127 -10.12 -10.08 9.47
N VAL A 128 -9.45 -9.69 8.38
CA VAL A 128 -8.83 -10.61 7.43
C VAL A 128 -7.32 -10.41 7.29
N GLY A 129 -6.79 -9.32 7.81
CA GLY A 129 -5.37 -9.02 7.77
C GLY A 129 -5.01 -7.66 8.36
N ILE A 130 -3.73 -7.34 8.31
CA ILE A 130 -3.18 -6.00 8.59
C ILE A 130 -2.15 -5.65 7.52
N ILE A 131 -2.06 -4.38 7.16
CA ILE A 131 -1.06 -3.90 6.22
C ILE A 131 -0.38 -2.65 6.79
N SER A 132 0.94 -2.59 6.64
CA SER A 132 1.77 -1.48 7.07
C SER A 132 2.40 -0.75 5.88
N ALA A 133 2.97 0.42 6.12
CA ALA A 133 3.79 1.12 5.12
C ALA A 133 4.98 0.26 4.67
N HIS A 134 5.56 -0.55 5.57
CA HIS A 134 6.64 -1.48 5.25
C HIS A 134 6.19 -2.56 4.24
N ASP A 135 4.97 -3.10 4.38
CA ASP A 135 4.45 -4.10 3.46
C ASP A 135 4.24 -3.54 2.05
N LEU A 136 3.84 -2.27 1.96
CA LEU A 136 3.73 -1.58 0.67
C LEU A 136 5.09 -1.38 0.00
N LEU A 137 6.14 -1.10 0.78
CA LEU A 137 7.49 -0.95 0.25
C LEU A 137 8.06 -2.26 -0.29
N LYS A 138 7.60 -3.42 0.20
CA LYS A 138 8.01 -4.73 -0.34
C LYS A 138 7.70 -4.90 -1.83
N VAL A 139 6.75 -4.16 -2.37
CA VAL A 139 6.45 -4.15 -3.81
C VAL A 139 7.67 -3.71 -4.61
N TYR A 140 8.47 -2.78 -4.08
CA TYR A 140 9.69 -2.27 -4.72
C TYR A 140 10.94 -3.15 -4.48
N LEU A 141 10.79 -4.25 -3.74
CA LEU A 141 11.86 -5.24 -3.53
C LEU A 141 11.84 -6.39 -4.56
N ARG A 142 11.00 -6.26 -5.61
CA ARG A 142 11.02 -7.22 -6.72
C ARG A 142 12.37 -7.17 -7.42
N SER A 143 12.82 -8.33 -7.88
CA SER A 143 14.06 -8.39 -8.65
C SER A 143 13.90 -7.71 -10.02
N ASP A 144 14.97 -7.08 -10.52
CA ASP A 144 14.99 -6.49 -11.86
C ASP A 144 14.66 -7.52 -12.94
N GLU A 145 15.00 -8.79 -12.71
CA GLU A 145 14.72 -9.89 -13.63
C GLU A 145 13.22 -10.23 -13.68
N ASP A 146 12.52 -10.26 -12.54
CA ASP A 146 11.07 -10.46 -12.48
C ASP A 146 10.31 -9.30 -13.15
N ILE A 147 10.74 -8.07 -12.89
CA ILE A 147 10.18 -6.86 -13.52
C ILE A 147 10.36 -6.94 -15.04
N ARG A 148 11.58 -7.26 -15.50
CA ARG A 148 11.89 -7.43 -16.92
C ARG A 148 11.03 -8.50 -17.57
N ALA A 149 10.91 -9.67 -16.95
CA ALA A 149 10.11 -10.79 -17.46
C ALA A 149 8.63 -10.40 -17.62
N GLU A 150 8.06 -9.69 -16.65
CA GLU A 150 6.67 -9.22 -16.72
C GLU A 150 6.48 -8.16 -17.82
N ILE A 151 7.43 -7.25 -18.00
CA ILE A 151 7.36 -6.26 -19.09
C ILE A 151 7.44 -6.94 -20.46
N VAL A 152 8.35 -7.90 -20.64
CA VAL A 152 8.47 -8.66 -21.90
C VAL A 152 7.16 -9.35 -22.24
N THR A 153 6.61 -10.14 -21.30
CA THR A 153 5.46 -10.99 -21.56
C THR A 153 4.13 -10.25 -21.48
N GLY A 154 3.98 -9.40 -20.46
CA GLY A 154 2.73 -8.71 -20.19
C GLY A 154 2.56 -7.44 -21.02
N VAL A 155 3.58 -6.59 -21.08
CA VAL A 155 3.49 -5.27 -21.74
C VAL A 155 3.77 -5.40 -23.24
N ILE A 156 4.97 -5.85 -23.61
CA ILE A 156 5.42 -5.82 -24.99
C ILE A 156 4.68 -6.84 -25.84
N ALA A 157 4.74 -8.10 -25.47
CA ALA A 157 4.07 -9.17 -26.21
C ALA A 157 2.54 -9.18 -25.99
N GLY A 158 2.09 -9.05 -24.73
CA GLY A 158 0.68 -9.21 -24.37
C GLY A 158 -0.19 -8.04 -24.77
N TYR A 159 0.13 -6.82 -24.32
CA TYR A 159 -0.70 -5.63 -24.56
C TYR A 159 -0.40 -4.94 -25.89
N LEU A 160 0.88 -4.78 -26.22
CA LEU A 160 1.28 -4.07 -27.44
C LEU A 160 1.29 -4.98 -28.67
N GLY A 161 1.33 -6.31 -28.49
CA GLY A 161 1.43 -7.27 -29.59
C GLY A 161 2.74 -7.14 -30.39
N VAL A 162 3.77 -6.53 -29.80
CA VAL A 162 5.08 -6.31 -30.41
C VAL A 162 5.96 -7.53 -30.16
N ASP A 163 6.67 -7.99 -31.18
CA ASP A 163 7.69 -9.02 -31.02
C ASP A 163 8.77 -8.53 -30.03
N PRO A 164 8.98 -9.23 -28.89
CA PRO A 164 9.98 -8.84 -27.91
C PRO A 164 11.41 -8.74 -28.48
N ALA A 165 11.70 -9.43 -29.58
CA ALA A 165 13.02 -9.33 -30.23
C ALA A 165 13.29 -7.95 -30.85
N ARG A 166 12.24 -7.14 -31.09
CA ARG A 166 12.35 -5.78 -31.65
C ARG A 166 12.58 -4.69 -30.59
N VAL A 167 12.38 -5.03 -29.31
CA VAL A 167 12.50 -4.08 -28.18
C VAL A 167 13.47 -4.65 -27.15
N GLU A 168 14.61 -4.02 -27.00
CA GLU A 168 15.55 -4.30 -25.93
C GLU A 168 14.98 -3.74 -24.62
N ILE A 169 14.86 -4.59 -23.58
CA ILE A 169 14.36 -4.22 -22.26
C ILE A 169 15.46 -4.47 -21.25
N ALA A 170 15.98 -3.40 -20.67
CA ALA A 170 16.91 -3.44 -19.56
C ALA A 170 16.22 -2.91 -18.31
N VAL A 171 16.47 -3.55 -17.15
CA VAL A 171 16.02 -3.08 -15.84
C VAL A 171 17.20 -3.02 -14.93
N LYS A 172 17.35 -1.91 -14.22
CA LYS A 172 18.41 -1.73 -13.21
C LYS A 172 17.85 -0.89 -12.06
N ASP A 173 17.89 -1.44 -10.85
CA ASP A 173 17.37 -0.80 -9.63
C ASP A 173 15.90 -0.33 -9.79
N GLY A 174 15.08 -1.13 -10.48
CA GLY A 174 13.69 -0.80 -10.80
C GLY A 174 13.50 0.24 -11.91
N ILE A 175 14.58 0.78 -12.49
CA ILE A 175 14.52 1.71 -13.63
C ILE A 175 14.52 0.90 -14.92
N VAL A 176 13.43 1.05 -15.69
CA VAL A 176 13.22 0.34 -16.96
C VAL A 176 13.70 1.19 -18.11
N THR A 177 14.52 0.61 -18.97
CA THR A 177 14.91 1.22 -20.25
C THR A 177 14.36 0.38 -21.39
N LEU A 178 13.54 1.02 -22.26
CA LEU A 178 12.99 0.43 -23.47
C LEU A 178 13.70 1.04 -24.66
N ARG A 179 14.36 0.23 -25.50
CA ARG A 179 15.03 0.64 -26.74
C ARG A 179 14.61 -0.23 -27.90
N GLY A 180 14.54 0.35 -29.10
CA GLY A 180 14.19 -0.39 -30.30
C GLY A 180 13.15 0.32 -31.13
N GLU A 181 12.28 -0.44 -31.82
CA GLU A 181 11.30 0.12 -32.76
C GLU A 181 9.91 -0.49 -32.52
N VAL A 182 8.90 0.37 -32.54
CA VAL A 182 7.49 -0.02 -32.51
C VAL A 182 6.81 0.39 -33.86
N GLU A 183 5.66 -0.18 -34.15
CA GLU A 183 5.00 0.09 -35.43
C GLU A 183 4.47 1.52 -35.54
N ARG A 184 3.91 2.06 -34.44
CA ARG A 184 3.22 3.34 -34.41
C ARG A 184 3.75 4.25 -33.35
N LYS A 185 3.76 5.55 -33.61
CA LYS A 185 4.17 6.59 -32.67
C LYS A 185 3.33 6.59 -31.38
N SER A 186 2.01 6.35 -31.51
CA SER A 186 1.11 6.26 -30.34
C SER A 186 1.46 5.14 -29.36
N MET A 187 2.19 4.11 -29.82
CA MET A 187 2.63 3.00 -28.97
C MET A 187 3.76 3.40 -28.01
N VAL A 188 4.56 4.42 -28.33
CA VAL A 188 5.68 4.86 -27.46
C VAL A 188 5.19 5.34 -26.09
N PRO A 189 4.30 6.33 -25.98
CA PRO A 189 3.78 6.76 -24.68
C PRO A 189 2.97 5.65 -24.00
N LEU A 190 2.29 4.79 -24.76
CA LEU A 190 1.54 3.67 -24.22
C LEU A 190 2.47 2.63 -23.57
N ALA A 191 3.56 2.25 -24.24
CA ALA A 191 4.58 1.35 -23.72
C ALA A 191 5.17 1.89 -22.40
N ALA A 192 5.56 3.16 -22.40
CA ALA A 192 6.11 3.80 -21.21
C ALA A 192 5.12 3.83 -20.03
N ARG A 193 3.84 4.10 -20.31
CA ARG A 193 2.78 4.09 -19.29
C ARG A 193 2.56 2.69 -18.74
N LEU A 194 2.37 1.70 -19.61
CA LEU A 194 2.14 0.32 -19.23
C LEU A 194 3.33 -0.26 -18.44
N ALA A 195 4.57 0.10 -18.83
CA ALA A 195 5.74 -0.31 -18.08
C ALA A 195 5.80 0.32 -16.68
N ARG A 196 5.37 1.60 -16.50
CA ARG A 196 5.27 2.25 -15.18
C ARG A 196 4.22 1.61 -14.27
N ASP A 197 3.20 1.01 -14.87
CA ASP A 197 2.13 0.34 -14.12
C ASP A 197 2.55 -1.06 -13.63
N VAL A 198 3.75 -1.55 -13.99
CA VAL A 198 4.29 -2.82 -13.48
C VAL A 198 4.82 -2.61 -12.05
N ASP A 199 4.40 -3.49 -11.15
CA ASP A 199 4.84 -3.45 -9.75
C ASP A 199 6.36 -3.56 -9.61
N GLY A 200 6.95 -2.66 -8.83
CA GLY A 200 8.39 -2.60 -8.59
C GLY A 200 9.12 -1.63 -9.52
N VAL A 201 8.48 -1.13 -10.56
CA VAL A 201 9.07 -0.11 -11.44
C VAL A 201 9.11 1.23 -10.72
N VAL A 202 10.30 1.82 -10.69
CA VAL A 202 10.57 3.14 -10.09
C VAL A 202 10.44 4.23 -11.15
N ASP A 203 11.02 4.00 -12.34
CA ASP A 203 10.91 4.93 -13.48
C ASP A 203 11.08 4.19 -14.81
N VAL A 204 10.67 4.84 -15.90
CA VAL A 204 10.77 4.30 -17.27
C VAL A 204 11.38 5.32 -18.21
N VAL A 205 12.45 4.92 -18.87
CA VAL A 205 13.10 5.63 -19.98
C VAL A 205 12.73 4.92 -21.28
N ALA A 206 11.91 5.56 -22.12
CA ALA A 206 11.50 5.02 -23.42
C ALA A 206 12.27 5.73 -24.55
N ASP A 207 13.22 5.00 -25.14
CA ASP A 207 14.00 5.41 -26.31
C ASP A 207 13.59 4.52 -27.49
N LEU A 208 12.33 4.67 -27.91
CA LEU A 208 11.69 3.86 -28.95
C LEU A 208 11.50 4.67 -30.21
N ALA A 209 12.03 4.18 -31.33
CA ALA A 209 11.70 4.64 -32.65
C ALA A 209 10.33 4.08 -33.10
N TYR A 210 9.75 4.64 -34.13
CA TYR A 210 8.48 4.19 -34.70
C TYR A 210 8.51 4.19 -36.27
N ALA A 211 7.82 3.23 -36.85
CA ALA A 211 7.76 3.12 -38.32
C ALA A 211 6.74 4.11 -38.93
N VAL A 212 5.61 4.35 -38.26
CA VAL A 212 4.50 5.17 -38.75
C VAL A 212 4.10 6.22 -37.71
N ASP A 213 4.01 7.49 -38.15
CA ASP A 213 3.42 8.57 -37.35
C ASP A 213 1.90 8.58 -37.53
N ASP A 214 1.18 8.04 -36.56
CA ASP A 214 -0.28 7.95 -36.53
C ASP A 214 -0.94 9.07 -35.73
N SER A 215 -0.21 10.11 -35.33
CA SER A 215 -0.74 11.25 -34.56
C SER A 215 -1.75 12.11 -35.31
N HIS A 216 -1.86 11.92 -36.63
CA HIS A 216 -2.82 12.65 -37.50
C HIS A 216 -4.02 11.79 -37.93
N LEU A 217 -4.12 10.53 -37.49
CA LEU A 217 -5.29 9.72 -37.80
C LEU A 217 -6.47 10.17 -36.91
N PRO A 218 -7.68 10.40 -37.48
CA PRO A 218 -8.85 10.77 -36.70
C PRO A 218 -9.13 9.67 -35.68
N THR A 219 -9.36 10.08 -34.43
CA THR A 219 -9.75 9.16 -33.37
C THR A 219 -11.17 8.65 -33.63
N ALA A 220 -11.53 7.48 -33.07
CA ALA A 220 -12.89 6.93 -33.17
C ALA A 220 -13.98 7.94 -32.67
N ALA A 221 -13.62 8.91 -31.85
CA ALA A 221 -14.48 10.01 -31.41
C ALA A 221 -14.82 10.98 -32.54
N ASP A 222 -13.91 11.20 -33.51
CA ASP A 222 -14.09 12.12 -34.61
C ASP A 222 -14.97 11.51 -35.74
N LEU A 223 -15.22 10.19 -35.69
CA LEU A 223 -16.02 9.45 -36.70
C LEU A 223 -17.48 9.26 -36.26
N GLY A 224 -17.84 9.68 -35.05
CA GLY A 224 -19.19 9.49 -34.46
C GLY A 224 -20.16 10.65 -34.67
N GLU A 225 -19.75 11.76 -35.30
CA GLU A 225 -20.62 12.93 -35.57
C GLU A 225 -20.91 13.12 -37.06
N ARG A 226 -21.51 12.14 -37.71
CA ARG A 226 -22.19 12.34 -38.98
C ARG A 226 -23.48 11.51 -39.06
#